data_d802213b50d1b5633c971c099434edf2
#
_entry.id   d802213b50d1b5633c971c099434edf2
#
_cell.length_a   1.000
_cell.length_b   1.000
_cell.length_c   1.000
_cell.angle_alpha   90.00
_cell.angle_beta   90.00
_cell.angle_gamma   90.00
#
_symmetry.space_group_name_H-M   'P 1'
#
loop_
_entity.id
_entity.type
_entity.pdbx_description
1 polymer ?
#
loop_
_entity_poly.entity_id
_entity_poly.type
_entity_poly.pdbx_seq_one_letter_code
_entity_poly.pdbx_strand_id
1 'polypeptide(L)'
;MAVITPDTFDALKQYVSVRLQQGVPLVDADWNALDDTRRFELRAFLKWYVGDGVPYGNDGFHIQTMGVNDDFTIASGVTGPVDALTNIGRCLVNGLDVMITADVNFKAQLLHTSQPGAVALAATRGVPVIAVTPATGDVSIFLDVWERPVTVTEDPTLLVAGVGVESCARLKREWVVRVSQTGFGVPPAGGVPAIPGHSYYELARFTRAAVGPISAAILVDRRDQRLLLPPATLSSDLFGTDPHDYRRGLGRPALPLRAFLLLAHGAYRPAPRTHVGQLWRNGGQPLSGSQQP
;
A
#
# COMPACT_ATOMS: atom_id res chain seq x y z
N MET A 1 -22.21 -4.86 -23.57
CA MET A 1 -21.63 -4.81 -22.21
C MET A 1 -20.91 -6.14 -22.01
N ALA A 2 -19.59 -6.11 -21.85
CA ALA A 2 -18.85 -7.34 -21.59
C ALA A 2 -19.27 -7.92 -20.25
N VAL A 3 -19.53 -9.22 -20.20
CA VAL A 3 -19.82 -9.94 -18.96
C VAL A 3 -18.49 -10.40 -18.40
N ILE A 4 -18.09 -9.82 -17.27
CA ILE A 4 -16.89 -10.25 -16.54
C ILE A 4 -17.24 -11.54 -15.82
N THR A 5 -16.37 -12.56 -15.94
CA THR A 5 -16.51 -13.82 -15.21
C THR A 5 -16.54 -13.54 -13.70
N PRO A 6 -17.50 -14.11 -12.97
CA PRO A 6 -17.53 -13.96 -11.52
C PRO A 6 -16.23 -14.42 -10.85
N ASP A 7 -15.83 -13.72 -9.81
CA ASP A 7 -14.68 -14.10 -8.99
C ASP A 7 -14.92 -15.46 -8.33
N THR A 8 -14.01 -16.40 -8.55
CA THR A 8 -14.02 -17.75 -7.98
C THR A 8 -12.96 -17.93 -6.89
N PHE A 9 -12.15 -16.90 -6.66
CA PHE A 9 -11.11 -16.92 -5.64
C PHE A 9 -11.69 -16.83 -4.23
N ASP A 10 -11.27 -17.74 -3.37
CA ASP A 10 -11.61 -17.78 -1.94
C ASP A 10 -10.33 -17.95 -1.11
N ALA A 11 -9.90 -16.88 -0.47
CA ALA A 11 -8.70 -16.86 0.37
C ALA A 11 -8.75 -17.85 1.54
N LEU A 12 -9.94 -18.19 2.06
CA LEU A 12 -10.08 -19.12 3.20
C LEU A 12 -9.81 -20.56 2.81
N LYS A 13 -9.90 -20.91 1.52
CA LYS A 13 -9.51 -22.23 1.02
C LYS A 13 -8.01 -22.44 0.96
N GLN A 14 -7.20 -21.38 1.13
CA GLN A 14 -5.75 -21.41 1.19
C GLN A 14 -5.10 -22.01 -0.08
N TYR A 15 -5.73 -21.84 -1.24
CA TYR A 15 -5.11 -22.22 -2.50
C TYR A 15 -4.00 -21.22 -2.85
N VAL A 16 -2.81 -21.75 -3.15
CA VAL A 16 -1.60 -20.96 -3.44
C VAL A 16 -1.23 -20.95 -4.92
N SER A 17 -1.89 -21.75 -5.75
CA SER A 17 -1.61 -21.84 -7.19
C SER A 17 -2.71 -22.55 -7.95
N VAL A 18 -2.93 -22.11 -9.18
CA VAL A 18 -3.73 -22.85 -10.18
C VAL A 18 -2.80 -23.76 -11.00
N ARG A 19 -3.19 -25.01 -11.19
CA ARG A 19 -2.47 -25.98 -12.04
C ARG A 19 -3.40 -26.46 -13.13
N LEU A 20 -3.08 -26.13 -14.36
CA LEU A 20 -3.86 -26.53 -15.53
C LEU A 20 -3.65 -28.01 -15.83
N GLN A 21 -4.71 -28.68 -16.28
CA GLN A 21 -4.69 -30.08 -16.70
C GLN A 21 -4.37 -30.18 -18.20
N GLN A 22 -3.57 -31.18 -18.56
CA GLN A 22 -3.22 -31.43 -19.96
C GLN A 22 -4.47 -31.87 -20.75
N GLY A 23 -4.68 -31.27 -21.92
CA GLY A 23 -5.80 -31.61 -22.82
C GLY A 23 -7.15 -30.99 -22.44
N VAL A 24 -7.21 -30.16 -21.38
CA VAL A 24 -8.40 -29.40 -21.01
C VAL A 24 -8.24 -27.96 -21.50
N PRO A 25 -9.24 -27.35 -22.15
CA PRO A 25 -9.22 -25.95 -22.54
C PRO A 25 -9.05 -25.04 -21.32
N LEU A 26 -8.23 -23.98 -21.48
CA LEU A 26 -8.08 -22.94 -20.49
C LEU A 26 -9.39 -22.14 -20.44
N VAL A 27 -9.94 -21.96 -19.24
CA VAL A 27 -11.08 -21.08 -18.99
C VAL A 27 -10.65 -19.79 -18.30
N ASP A 28 -11.39 -18.74 -18.54
CA ASP A 28 -11.12 -17.40 -17.98
C ASP A 28 -11.15 -17.37 -16.44
N ALA A 29 -12.02 -18.18 -15.82
CA ALA A 29 -12.09 -18.34 -14.37
C ALA A 29 -10.75 -18.82 -13.77
N ASP A 30 -10.09 -19.81 -14.39
CA ASP A 30 -8.81 -20.34 -13.91
C ASP A 30 -7.69 -19.30 -14.05
N TRP A 31 -7.74 -18.52 -15.15
CA TRP A 31 -6.78 -17.45 -15.37
C TRP A 31 -6.95 -16.32 -14.37
N ASN A 32 -8.17 -15.89 -14.11
CA ASN A 32 -8.47 -14.87 -13.11
C ASN A 32 -8.08 -15.35 -11.71
N ALA A 33 -8.43 -16.58 -11.31
CA ALA A 33 -8.06 -17.14 -10.01
C ALA A 33 -6.54 -17.22 -9.80
N LEU A 34 -5.75 -17.45 -10.86
CA LEU A 34 -4.29 -17.42 -10.78
C LEU A 34 -3.76 -16.01 -10.44
N ASP A 35 -4.31 -14.98 -11.07
CA ASP A 35 -3.92 -13.58 -10.81
C ASP A 35 -4.39 -13.14 -9.42
N ASP A 36 -5.62 -13.46 -9.04
CA ASP A 36 -6.20 -13.11 -7.75
C ASP A 36 -5.44 -13.75 -6.57
N THR A 37 -4.97 -15.00 -6.73
CA THR A 37 -4.09 -15.65 -5.75
C THR A 37 -2.81 -14.84 -5.53
N ARG A 38 -2.12 -14.44 -6.59
CA ARG A 38 -0.88 -13.66 -6.51
C ARG A 38 -1.10 -12.27 -5.91
N ARG A 39 -2.18 -11.62 -6.31
CA ARG A 39 -2.56 -10.30 -5.78
C ARG A 39 -2.88 -10.37 -4.29
N PHE A 40 -3.60 -11.42 -3.88
CA PHE A 40 -3.91 -11.67 -2.47
C PHE A 40 -2.65 -11.89 -1.63
N GLU A 41 -1.72 -12.74 -2.07
CA GLU A 41 -0.46 -12.98 -1.36
C GLU A 41 0.36 -11.70 -1.20
N LEU A 42 0.51 -10.91 -2.28
CA LEU A 42 1.21 -9.64 -2.23
C LEU A 42 0.51 -8.65 -1.27
N ARG A 43 -0.82 -8.52 -1.38
CA ARG A 43 -1.60 -7.65 -0.51
C ARG A 43 -1.52 -8.07 0.95
N ALA A 44 -1.60 -9.36 1.23
CA ALA A 44 -1.46 -9.90 2.58
C ALA A 44 -0.06 -9.62 3.14
N PHE A 45 0.99 -9.82 2.34
CA PHE A 45 2.36 -9.49 2.73
C PHE A 45 2.50 -8.00 3.05
N LEU A 46 2.03 -7.12 2.18
CA LEU A 46 2.10 -5.68 2.40
C LEU A 46 1.32 -5.25 3.64
N LYS A 47 0.12 -5.79 3.84
CA LYS A 47 -0.73 -5.45 4.99
C LYS A 47 -0.13 -5.91 6.32
N TRP A 48 0.27 -7.19 6.42
CA TRP A 48 0.63 -7.80 7.70
C TRP A 48 2.09 -7.58 8.09
N TYR A 49 3.00 -7.51 7.11
CA TYR A 49 4.44 -7.43 7.38
C TYR A 49 5.03 -6.04 7.14
N VAL A 50 4.39 -5.23 6.29
CA VAL A 50 4.81 -3.85 6.02
C VAL A 50 3.99 -2.86 6.85
N GLY A 51 2.66 -2.99 6.82
CA GLY A 51 1.73 -2.08 7.49
C GLY A 51 1.39 -0.85 6.66
N ASP A 52 0.43 -0.07 7.14
CA ASP A 52 -0.06 1.12 6.46
C ASP A 52 0.85 2.33 6.70
N GLY A 53 0.91 3.27 5.76
CA GLY A 53 1.68 4.50 5.87
C GLY A 53 2.37 4.91 4.58
N VAL A 54 3.32 5.83 4.67
CA VAL A 54 4.11 6.34 3.55
C VAL A 54 5.56 5.85 3.65
N PRO A 55 6.26 5.64 2.53
CA PRO A 55 7.68 5.29 2.55
C PRO A 55 8.50 6.40 3.22
N TYR A 56 9.56 6.02 3.92
CA TYR A 56 10.46 6.99 4.53
C TYR A 56 11.07 7.91 3.46
N GLY A 57 11.03 9.22 3.73
CA GLY A 57 11.50 10.23 2.79
C GLY A 57 10.52 10.54 1.65
N ASN A 58 9.36 9.88 1.62
CA ASN A 58 8.29 10.21 0.69
C ASN A 58 7.28 11.14 1.37
N ASP A 59 6.97 12.27 0.75
CA ASP A 59 6.00 13.25 1.29
C ASP A 59 4.63 13.19 0.61
N GLY A 60 4.32 12.08 -0.04
CA GLY A 60 3.02 11.87 -0.68
C GLY A 60 1.86 11.91 0.30
N PHE A 61 0.74 12.44 -0.16
CA PHE A 61 -0.50 12.61 0.60
C PHE A 61 -0.36 13.48 1.87
N HIS A 62 0.63 14.37 1.88
CA HIS A 62 0.78 15.35 2.95
C HIS A 62 -0.32 16.40 2.88
N ILE A 63 -1.00 16.61 3.99
CA ILE A 63 -2.05 17.64 4.07
C ILE A 63 -1.40 18.96 4.43
N GLN A 64 -1.55 19.94 3.54
CA GLN A 64 -1.01 21.29 3.70
C GLN A 64 -2.12 22.32 3.71
N THR A 65 -1.97 23.33 4.55
CA THR A 65 -2.94 24.41 4.63
C THR A 65 -2.73 25.42 3.50
N MET A 66 -3.81 25.98 2.98
CA MET A 66 -3.75 26.94 1.86
C MET A 66 -4.41 28.30 2.14
N GLY A 67 -4.84 28.55 3.38
CA GLY A 67 -5.44 29.83 3.75
C GLY A 67 -6.85 30.07 3.20
N VAL A 68 -7.47 29.06 2.59
CA VAL A 68 -8.84 29.12 2.07
C VAL A 68 -9.78 28.39 3.02
N ASN A 69 -11.02 28.91 3.15
CA ASN A 69 -12.03 28.33 4.02
C ASN A 69 -12.37 26.89 3.60
N ASP A 70 -12.27 25.98 4.54
CA ASP A 70 -12.67 24.58 4.39
C ASP A 70 -12.01 23.88 3.21
N ASP A 71 -10.78 24.29 2.87
CA ASP A 71 -9.96 23.70 1.83
C ASP A 71 -8.52 23.48 2.30
N PHE A 72 -7.84 22.53 1.69
CA PHE A 72 -6.45 22.20 1.96
C PHE A 72 -5.83 21.53 0.74
N THR A 73 -4.52 21.53 0.65
CA THR A 73 -3.78 20.84 -0.40
C THR A 73 -3.40 19.45 0.07
N ILE A 74 -3.62 18.47 -0.80
CA ILE A 74 -3.10 17.11 -0.72
C ILE A 74 -1.82 17.11 -1.54
N ALA A 75 -0.68 17.20 -0.89
CA ALA A 75 0.61 17.33 -1.56
C ALA A 75 1.08 15.97 -2.12
N SER A 76 1.65 16.00 -3.29
CA SER A 76 2.24 14.82 -3.94
C SER A 76 3.66 14.53 -3.45
N GLY A 77 4.35 15.55 -2.94
CA GLY A 77 5.78 15.44 -2.61
C GLY A 77 6.68 15.29 -3.85
N VAL A 78 6.12 15.46 -5.06
CA VAL A 78 6.88 15.31 -6.32
C VAL A 78 7.68 16.56 -6.58
N THR A 79 8.97 16.41 -6.84
CA THR A 79 9.89 17.49 -7.20
C THR A 79 10.51 17.19 -8.58
N GLY A 80 10.02 17.89 -9.63
CA GLY A 80 10.47 17.68 -11.00
C GLY A 80 9.63 16.67 -11.78
N PRO A 81 10.18 16.01 -12.81
CA PRO A 81 9.45 15.04 -13.63
C PRO A 81 8.92 13.86 -12.82
N VAL A 82 7.66 13.48 -13.05
CA VAL A 82 7.05 12.32 -12.41
C VAL A 82 7.69 11.04 -12.91
N ASP A 83 8.08 10.17 -11.98
CA ASP A 83 8.52 8.81 -12.26
C ASP A 83 7.89 7.84 -11.26
N ALA A 84 7.23 6.81 -11.76
CA ALA A 84 6.45 5.89 -10.94
C ALA A 84 7.26 5.06 -9.92
N LEU A 85 8.58 4.99 -10.08
CA LEU A 85 9.46 4.27 -9.15
C LEU A 85 10.24 5.18 -8.23
N THR A 86 10.66 6.36 -8.71
CA THR A 86 11.64 7.19 -8.01
C THR A 86 11.13 8.56 -7.58
N ASN A 87 10.12 9.13 -8.26
CA ASN A 87 9.62 10.48 -8.00
C ASN A 87 8.09 10.54 -8.10
N ILE A 88 7.42 10.00 -7.11
CA ILE A 88 5.97 9.98 -6.99
C ILE A 88 5.57 9.88 -5.52
N GLY A 89 4.47 10.52 -5.14
CA GLY A 89 3.90 10.35 -3.82
C GLY A 89 3.25 8.98 -3.68
N ARG A 90 3.52 8.28 -2.58
CA ARG A 90 2.97 6.95 -2.31
C ARG A 90 2.40 6.84 -0.91
N CYS A 91 1.35 6.03 -0.79
CA CYS A 91 0.81 5.61 0.49
C CYS A 91 0.32 4.16 0.40
N LEU A 92 0.59 3.38 1.43
CA LEU A 92 0.10 2.01 1.56
C LEU A 92 -1.09 2.00 2.51
N VAL A 93 -2.23 1.47 2.05
CA VAL A 93 -3.47 1.41 2.82
C VAL A 93 -4.06 0.01 2.72
N ASN A 94 -4.07 -0.73 3.81
CA ASN A 94 -4.59 -2.11 3.87
C ASN A 94 -3.99 -3.03 2.80
N GLY A 95 -2.67 -2.87 2.53
CA GLY A 95 -1.95 -3.59 1.48
C GLY A 95 -2.20 -3.09 0.05
N LEU A 96 -2.94 -2.00 -0.12
CA LEU A 96 -3.14 -1.32 -1.41
C LEU A 96 -2.16 -0.15 -1.52
N ASP A 97 -1.25 -0.20 -2.48
CA ASP A 97 -0.30 0.88 -2.76
C ASP A 97 -0.94 1.90 -3.70
N VAL A 98 -1.12 3.13 -3.24
CA VAL A 98 -1.69 4.24 -4.02
C VAL A 98 -0.67 5.31 -4.31
N MET A 99 -0.87 6.01 -5.43
CA MET A 99 0.05 7.00 -5.95
C MET A 99 -0.66 8.35 -6.16
N ILE A 100 0.08 9.42 -5.90
CA ILE A 100 -0.32 10.78 -6.23
C ILE A 100 0.79 11.45 -7.05
N THR A 101 0.43 11.96 -8.23
CA THR A 101 1.39 12.49 -9.24
C THR A 101 1.54 14.00 -9.19
N ALA A 102 0.56 14.71 -8.64
CA ALA A 102 0.53 16.16 -8.55
C ALA A 102 -0.28 16.58 -7.33
N ASP A 103 -0.02 17.77 -6.85
CA ASP A 103 -0.79 18.36 -5.75
C ASP A 103 -2.25 18.56 -6.17
N VAL A 104 -3.15 18.23 -5.27
CA VAL A 104 -4.60 18.35 -5.49
C VAL A 104 -5.24 19.03 -4.31
N ASN A 105 -6.04 20.08 -4.55
CA ASN A 105 -6.83 20.68 -3.48
C ASN A 105 -8.03 19.81 -3.14
N PHE A 106 -8.44 19.78 -1.88
CA PHE A 106 -9.56 18.97 -1.40
C PHE A 106 -10.82 19.22 -2.24
N LYS A 107 -11.17 20.49 -2.49
CA LYS A 107 -12.34 20.87 -3.30
C LYS A 107 -12.12 20.67 -4.81
N ALA A 108 -10.89 20.49 -5.28
CA ALA A 108 -10.59 20.22 -6.69
C ALA A 108 -10.60 18.72 -7.05
N GLN A 109 -10.80 17.82 -6.09
CA GLN A 109 -10.96 16.41 -6.37
C GLN A 109 -12.19 16.16 -7.28
N LEU A 110 -12.04 15.31 -8.29
CA LEU A 110 -13.08 15.05 -9.31
C LEU A 110 -14.43 14.60 -8.73
N LEU A 111 -14.42 13.95 -7.56
CA LEU A 111 -15.63 13.50 -6.87
C LEU A 111 -16.16 14.49 -5.83
N HIS A 112 -15.54 15.65 -5.68
CA HIS A 112 -16.03 16.70 -4.76
C HIS A 112 -17.21 17.44 -5.38
N THR A 113 -18.24 17.74 -4.58
CA THR A 113 -19.47 18.40 -5.03
C THR A 113 -19.26 19.78 -5.67
N SER A 114 -18.11 20.42 -5.42
CA SER A 114 -17.72 21.66 -6.11
C SER A 114 -17.36 21.46 -7.58
N GLN A 115 -17.14 20.22 -8.03
CA GLN A 115 -16.72 19.94 -9.40
C GLN A 115 -17.92 19.65 -10.30
N PRO A 116 -17.96 20.22 -11.52
CA PRO A 116 -18.98 19.90 -12.49
C PRO A 116 -19.01 18.39 -12.78
N GLY A 117 -20.19 17.78 -12.76
CA GLY A 117 -20.35 16.35 -13.07
C GLY A 117 -19.95 15.38 -11.97
N ALA A 118 -19.48 15.84 -10.79
CA ALA A 118 -19.03 14.96 -9.69
C ALA A 118 -20.07 13.91 -9.29
N VAL A 119 -21.35 14.29 -9.23
CA VAL A 119 -22.45 13.39 -8.86
C VAL A 119 -22.62 12.25 -9.89
N ALA A 120 -22.62 12.60 -11.18
CA ALA A 120 -22.73 11.62 -12.26
C ALA A 120 -21.49 10.68 -12.29
N LEU A 121 -20.30 11.25 -12.12
CA LEU A 121 -19.06 10.49 -12.06
C LEU A 121 -19.04 9.54 -10.86
N ALA A 122 -19.45 9.98 -9.69
CA ALA A 122 -19.56 9.16 -8.48
C ALA A 122 -20.54 7.99 -8.67
N ALA A 123 -21.69 8.25 -9.28
CA ALA A 123 -22.67 7.22 -9.61
C ALA A 123 -22.10 6.18 -10.60
N THR A 124 -21.37 6.63 -11.63
CA THR A 124 -20.70 5.73 -12.59
C THR A 124 -19.65 4.87 -11.92
N ARG A 125 -18.92 5.41 -10.93
CA ARG A 125 -17.90 4.68 -10.18
C ARG A 125 -18.43 3.84 -9.02
N GLY A 126 -19.73 3.94 -8.72
CA GLY A 126 -20.36 3.25 -7.61
C GLY A 126 -19.92 3.71 -6.22
N VAL A 127 -19.48 4.97 -6.10
CA VAL A 127 -18.97 5.55 -4.84
C VAL A 127 -19.73 6.84 -4.49
N PRO A 128 -19.87 7.19 -3.20
CA PRO A 128 -20.52 8.46 -2.82
C PRO A 128 -19.62 9.66 -3.19
N VAL A 129 -20.25 10.76 -3.56
CA VAL A 129 -19.56 12.04 -3.75
C VAL A 129 -18.91 12.50 -2.45
N ILE A 130 -17.92 13.38 -2.56
CA ILE A 130 -17.32 14.10 -1.43
C ILE A 130 -18.22 15.33 -1.19
N ALA A 131 -19.22 15.18 -0.34
CA ALA A 131 -20.17 16.25 0.01
C ALA A 131 -19.86 16.89 1.36
N VAL A 132 -19.12 16.19 2.23
CA VAL A 132 -18.79 16.64 3.57
C VAL A 132 -17.63 17.61 3.50
N THR A 133 -17.82 18.81 4.04
CA THR A 133 -16.76 19.79 4.25
C THR A 133 -16.19 19.65 5.66
N PRO A 134 -14.94 20.08 5.92
CA PRO A 134 -14.40 20.09 7.27
C PRO A 134 -15.32 20.85 8.24
N ALA A 135 -15.74 20.19 9.31
CA ALA A 135 -16.65 20.76 10.32
C ALA A 135 -15.88 21.53 11.41
N THR A 136 -16.62 22.06 12.39
CA THR A 136 -16.08 22.51 13.68
C THR A 136 -15.91 21.31 14.62
N GLY A 137 -15.11 21.47 15.65
CA GLY A 137 -14.74 20.36 16.56
C GLY A 137 -13.60 19.52 16.01
N ASP A 138 -13.62 18.25 16.37
CA ASP A 138 -12.61 17.27 16.00
C ASP A 138 -12.88 16.71 14.59
N VAL A 139 -11.90 16.82 13.72
CA VAL A 139 -11.99 16.39 12.33
C VAL A 139 -10.77 15.53 11.98
N SER A 140 -11.00 14.36 11.42
CA SER A 140 -9.98 13.55 10.73
C SER A 140 -10.07 13.76 9.23
N ILE A 141 -8.91 13.90 8.60
CA ILE A 141 -8.73 13.85 7.15
C ILE A 141 -8.19 12.48 6.81
N PHE A 142 -8.87 11.74 5.96
CA PHE A 142 -8.50 10.37 5.65
C PHE A 142 -8.54 10.05 4.17
N LEU A 143 -7.67 9.14 3.77
CA LEU A 143 -7.60 8.55 2.45
C LEU A 143 -8.60 7.39 2.37
N ASP A 144 -9.43 7.38 1.35
CA ASP A 144 -10.40 6.34 1.00
C ASP A 144 -9.92 5.69 -0.30
N VAL A 145 -9.60 4.39 -0.26
CA VAL A 145 -8.97 3.63 -1.35
C VAL A 145 -9.83 2.43 -1.69
N TRP A 146 -10.07 2.20 -2.99
CA TRP A 146 -10.78 1.04 -3.51
C TRP A 146 -10.23 0.58 -4.85
N GLU A 147 -10.67 -0.59 -5.29
CA GLU A 147 -10.41 -1.10 -6.63
C GLU A 147 -11.73 -1.33 -7.36
N ARG A 148 -11.75 -1.01 -8.66
CA ARG A 148 -12.91 -1.22 -9.51
C ARG A 148 -12.51 -1.64 -10.92
N PRO A 149 -13.38 -2.35 -11.65
CA PRO A 149 -13.17 -2.63 -13.06
C PRO A 149 -13.34 -1.35 -13.89
N VAL A 150 -12.47 -1.20 -14.90
CA VAL A 150 -12.54 -0.20 -15.95
C VAL A 150 -12.71 -0.93 -17.27
N THR A 151 -13.68 -0.49 -18.07
CA THR A 151 -14.04 -1.07 -19.36
C THR A 151 -13.70 -0.10 -20.48
N VAL A 152 -13.83 -0.55 -21.72
CA VAL A 152 -13.60 0.26 -22.93
C VAL A 152 -14.47 1.52 -23.00
N THR A 153 -15.62 1.52 -22.33
CA THR A 153 -16.49 2.71 -22.28
C THR A 153 -15.83 3.88 -21.56
N GLU A 154 -14.98 3.59 -20.58
CA GLU A 154 -14.26 4.60 -19.82
C GLU A 154 -12.84 4.83 -20.39
N ASP A 155 -12.19 3.77 -20.83
CA ASP A 155 -10.86 3.82 -21.45
C ASP A 155 -10.88 3.16 -22.83
N PRO A 156 -11.07 3.93 -23.91
CA PRO A 156 -11.08 3.41 -25.28
C PRO A 156 -9.80 2.70 -25.72
N THR A 157 -8.68 2.89 -25.02
CA THR A 157 -7.41 2.22 -25.34
C THR A 157 -7.45 0.72 -25.04
N LEU A 158 -8.44 0.26 -24.27
CA LEU A 158 -8.67 -1.16 -23.99
C LEU A 158 -9.31 -1.90 -25.18
N LEU A 159 -9.76 -1.18 -26.21
CA LEU A 159 -10.26 -1.78 -27.43
C LEU A 159 -9.13 -2.40 -28.25
N VAL A 160 -9.21 -3.68 -28.53
CA VAL A 160 -8.25 -4.35 -29.40
C VAL A 160 -8.56 -4.00 -30.86
N ALA A 161 -7.76 -3.13 -31.45
CA ALA A 161 -7.99 -2.58 -32.79
C ALA A 161 -8.16 -3.65 -33.90
N GLY A 162 -7.45 -4.78 -33.81
CA GLY A 162 -7.50 -5.85 -34.79
C GLY A 162 -8.75 -6.73 -34.69
N VAL A 163 -9.48 -6.68 -33.59
CA VAL A 163 -10.65 -7.53 -33.31
C VAL A 163 -11.93 -6.69 -33.20
N GLY A 164 -11.79 -5.40 -32.89
CA GLY A 164 -12.93 -4.48 -32.77
C GLY A 164 -13.84 -4.73 -31.56
N VAL A 165 -13.38 -5.53 -30.58
CA VAL A 165 -14.13 -5.87 -29.37
C VAL A 165 -13.26 -5.67 -28.12
N GLU A 166 -13.91 -5.46 -27.00
CA GLU A 166 -13.31 -5.48 -25.68
C GLU A 166 -12.95 -6.91 -25.29
N SER A 167 -11.68 -7.19 -25.09
CA SER A 167 -11.18 -8.52 -24.72
C SER A 167 -11.15 -8.76 -23.19
N CYS A 168 -11.05 -7.69 -22.42
CA CYS A 168 -10.95 -7.77 -20.96
C CYS A 168 -11.20 -6.40 -20.32
N ALA A 169 -11.65 -6.38 -19.07
CA ALA A 169 -11.62 -5.20 -18.21
C ALA A 169 -10.26 -5.09 -17.50
N ARG A 170 -9.95 -3.93 -16.97
CA ARG A 170 -8.79 -3.71 -16.09
C ARG A 170 -9.27 -3.34 -14.70
N LEU A 171 -8.66 -3.92 -13.67
CA LEU A 171 -8.85 -3.44 -12.31
C LEU A 171 -7.98 -2.19 -12.10
N LYS A 172 -8.63 -1.11 -11.72
CA LYS A 172 -7.99 0.17 -11.43
C LYS A 172 -8.12 0.47 -9.95
N ARG A 173 -7.02 0.84 -9.33
CA ARG A 173 -7.00 1.35 -7.97
C ARG A 173 -7.26 2.85 -8.01
N GLU A 174 -8.22 3.28 -7.21
CA GLU A 174 -8.61 4.68 -7.10
C GLU A 174 -8.59 5.12 -5.64
N TRP A 175 -8.50 6.42 -5.44
CA TRP A 175 -8.51 7.01 -4.13
C TRP A 175 -9.18 8.39 -4.14
N VAL A 176 -9.68 8.79 -2.99
CA VAL A 176 -10.11 10.15 -2.68
C VAL A 176 -9.73 10.48 -1.24
N VAL A 177 -9.60 11.77 -0.94
CA VAL A 177 -9.45 12.24 0.43
C VAL A 177 -10.80 12.75 0.91
N ARG A 178 -11.23 12.27 2.08
CA ARG A 178 -12.46 12.63 2.76
C ARG A 178 -12.19 13.19 4.14
N VAL A 179 -13.21 13.78 4.74
CA VAL A 179 -13.17 14.28 6.12
C VAL A 179 -14.24 13.59 6.97
N SER A 180 -13.97 13.42 8.26
CA SER A 180 -14.96 12.94 9.21
C SER A 180 -16.05 13.98 9.42
N GLN A 181 -17.26 13.53 9.79
CA GLN A 181 -18.41 14.38 10.08
C GLN A 181 -18.49 14.75 11.57
N THR A 182 -18.16 13.80 12.43
CA THR A 182 -18.26 13.96 13.88
C THR A 182 -17.10 13.27 14.59
N GLY A 183 -16.21 14.05 15.20
CA GLY A 183 -15.08 13.50 15.94
C GLY A 183 -13.97 12.90 15.09
N PHE A 184 -12.94 12.43 15.76
CA PHE A 184 -11.81 11.76 15.11
C PHE A 184 -12.14 10.32 14.69
N GLY A 185 -11.46 9.87 13.65
CA GLY A 185 -11.46 8.49 13.18
C GLY A 185 -11.78 8.35 11.70
N VAL A 186 -11.45 7.17 11.19
CA VAL A 186 -11.80 6.74 9.83
C VAL A 186 -13.03 5.83 9.86
N PRO A 187 -13.77 5.68 8.76
CA PRO A 187 -14.95 4.82 8.72
C PRO A 187 -14.70 3.42 9.31
N PRO A 188 -15.65 2.89 10.12
CA PRO A 188 -16.99 3.42 10.43
C PRO A 188 -17.03 4.51 11.52
N ALA A 189 -15.89 4.94 12.07
CA ALA A 189 -15.82 6.04 13.02
C ALA A 189 -15.92 7.40 12.33
N GLY A 190 -15.88 8.50 13.12
CA GLY A 190 -15.95 9.87 12.59
C GLY A 190 -17.28 10.23 11.92
N GLY A 191 -18.37 9.50 12.18
CA GLY A 191 -19.68 9.75 11.60
C GLY A 191 -19.82 9.44 10.11
N VAL A 192 -18.85 8.75 9.51
CA VAL A 192 -18.88 8.34 8.10
C VAL A 192 -19.04 6.82 8.02
N PRO A 193 -20.08 6.31 7.32
CA PRO A 193 -20.26 4.87 7.18
C PRO A 193 -19.15 4.25 6.34
N ALA A 194 -18.75 3.03 6.69
CA ALA A 194 -17.82 2.25 5.89
C ALA A 194 -18.51 1.77 4.60
N ILE A 195 -17.79 1.84 3.49
CA ILE A 195 -18.23 1.35 2.18
C ILE A 195 -17.58 -0.03 1.97
N PRO A 196 -18.34 -1.07 1.63
CA PRO A 196 -17.78 -2.39 1.33
C PRO A 196 -16.72 -2.32 0.23
N GLY A 197 -15.61 -3.03 0.41
CA GLY A 197 -14.50 -3.04 -0.54
C GLY A 197 -13.54 -1.85 -0.44
N HIS A 198 -13.85 -0.86 0.40
CA HIS A 198 -12.99 0.30 0.64
C HIS A 198 -12.04 0.09 1.82
N SER A 199 -10.92 0.77 1.76
CA SER A 199 -9.90 0.79 2.81
C SER A 199 -9.56 2.24 3.16
N TYR A 200 -9.38 2.51 4.45
CA TYR A 200 -9.24 3.87 4.96
C TYR A 200 -7.94 4.04 5.73
N TYR A 201 -7.32 5.21 5.60
CA TYR A 201 -6.12 5.57 6.33
C TYR A 201 -6.16 7.05 6.75
N GLU A 202 -5.92 7.35 8.04
CA GLU A 202 -5.90 8.72 8.56
C GLU A 202 -4.61 9.41 8.13
N LEU A 203 -4.75 10.49 7.34
CA LEU A 203 -3.63 11.32 6.88
C LEU A 203 -3.28 12.42 7.87
N ALA A 204 -4.30 13.10 8.39
CA ALA A 204 -4.13 14.19 9.32
C ALA A 204 -5.39 14.37 10.17
N ARG A 205 -5.28 15.16 11.22
CA ARG A 205 -6.41 15.59 12.04
C ARG A 205 -6.20 16.98 12.61
N PHE A 206 -7.30 17.66 12.95
CA PHE A 206 -7.28 18.94 13.63
C PHE A 206 -8.53 19.13 14.46
N THR A 207 -8.47 20.08 15.39
CA THR A 207 -9.62 20.57 16.18
C THR A 207 -9.75 22.07 15.97
N ARG A 208 -10.96 22.55 15.63
CA ARG A 208 -11.23 23.96 15.47
C ARG A 208 -12.58 24.38 16.03
N ALA A 209 -12.64 25.60 16.59
CA ALA A 209 -13.87 26.13 17.19
C ALA A 209 -14.84 26.75 16.18
N ALA A 210 -14.34 27.24 15.04
CA ALA A 210 -15.14 27.94 14.03
C ALA A 210 -14.76 27.49 12.61
N VAL A 211 -15.72 27.61 11.69
CA VAL A 211 -15.51 27.39 10.26
C VAL A 211 -14.60 28.48 9.72
N GLY A 212 -13.65 28.13 8.85
CA GLY A 212 -12.69 29.08 8.29
C GLY A 212 -11.48 28.36 7.70
N PRO A 213 -10.40 29.10 7.39
CA PRO A 213 -9.15 28.50 6.97
C PRO A 213 -8.60 27.57 8.05
N ILE A 214 -8.09 26.40 7.62
CA ILE A 214 -7.41 25.49 8.52
C ILE A 214 -6.01 26.06 8.78
N SER A 215 -5.67 26.27 10.06
CA SER A 215 -4.34 26.75 10.44
C SER A 215 -3.34 25.60 10.53
N ALA A 216 -2.12 25.83 10.07
CA ALA A 216 -1.03 24.86 10.22
C ALA A 216 -0.73 24.54 11.70
N ALA A 217 -0.97 25.48 12.61
CA ALA A 217 -0.72 25.29 14.04
C ALA A 217 -1.64 24.24 14.71
N ILE A 218 -2.80 23.95 14.12
CA ILE A 218 -3.73 22.95 14.65
C ILE A 218 -3.72 21.64 13.87
N LEU A 219 -3.08 21.61 12.69
CA LEU A 219 -3.03 20.43 11.83
C LEU A 219 -1.98 19.45 12.33
N VAL A 220 -2.39 18.25 12.63
CA VAL A 220 -1.52 17.17 13.11
C VAL A 220 -1.39 16.12 12.02
N ASP A 221 -0.19 15.95 11.47
CA ASP A 221 0.11 14.86 10.52
C ASP A 221 0.02 13.50 11.23
N ARG A 222 -0.69 12.58 10.63
CA ARG A 222 -0.92 11.22 11.14
C ARG A 222 -0.30 10.14 10.25
N ARG A 223 0.35 10.55 9.17
CA ARG A 223 1.02 9.59 8.28
C ARG A 223 2.18 8.92 9.00
N ASP A 224 2.21 7.61 8.91
CA ASP A 224 3.29 6.81 9.47
C ASP A 224 4.39 6.62 8.43
N GLN A 225 5.59 7.12 8.72
CA GLN A 225 6.76 7.08 7.82
C GLN A 225 7.69 5.90 8.11
N ARG A 226 7.22 4.85 8.77
CA ARG A 226 8.06 3.70 9.18
C ARG A 226 8.44 2.73 8.07
N LEU A 227 7.92 2.89 6.86
CA LEU A 227 8.02 1.86 5.83
C LEU A 227 9.43 1.60 5.29
N LEU A 228 10.36 2.55 5.39
CA LEU A 228 11.77 2.35 5.00
C LEU A 228 12.68 3.23 5.84
N LEU A 229 13.49 2.62 6.70
CA LEU A 229 14.60 3.32 7.34
C LEU A 229 15.84 3.23 6.45
N PRO A 230 16.56 4.33 6.21
CA PRO A 230 17.84 4.29 5.52
C PRO A 230 18.83 3.38 6.26
N PRO A 231 19.69 2.64 5.57
CA PRO A 231 20.71 1.80 6.21
C PRO A 231 21.60 2.54 7.21
N ALA A 232 21.92 3.80 6.93
CA ALA A 232 22.70 4.65 7.82
C ALA A 232 22.01 4.93 9.17
N THR A 233 20.69 5.15 9.14
CA THR A 233 19.90 5.35 10.36
C THR A 233 19.82 4.08 11.19
N LEU A 234 19.75 2.92 10.54
CA LEU A 234 19.76 1.62 11.22
C LEU A 234 21.10 1.36 11.91
N SER A 235 22.22 1.74 11.32
CA SER A 235 23.54 1.53 11.89
C SER A 235 23.85 2.46 13.05
N SER A 236 23.41 3.71 13.02
CA SER A 236 23.70 4.69 14.06
C SER A 236 22.74 4.63 15.24
N ASP A 237 21.42 4.44 14.98
CA ASP A 237 20.40 4.55 16.01
C ASP A 237 20.12 3.22 16.71
N LEU A 238 20.32 2.09 16.03
CA LEU A 238 20.06 0.76 16.57
C LEU A 238 21.28 0.09 17.17
N PHE A 239 22.46 0.34 16.64
CA PHE A 239 23.68 -0.36 17.07
C PHE A 239 24.64 0.52 17.86
N GLY A 240 24.46 1.84 17.84
CA GLY A 240 25.43 2.76 18.44
C GLY A 240 26.82 2.57 17.85
N THR A 241 27.82 3.08 18.52
CA THR A 241 29.23 2.85 18.21
C THR A 241 29.80 1.61 18.89
N ASP A 242 29.06 0.98 19.80
CA ASP A 242 29.48 -0.21 20.56
C ASP A 242 28.85 -1.47 20.00
N PRO A 243 29.64 -2.47 19.55
CA PRO A 243 29.15 -3.75 19.08
C PRO A 243 28.28 -4.52 20.09
N HIS A 244 28.34 -4.18 21.37
CA HIS A 244 27.54 -4.81 22.41
C HIS A 244 26.14 -4.19 22.58
N ASP A 245 25.85 -3.04 21.97
CA ASP A 245 24.56 -2.36 22.11
C ASP A 245 23.41 -3.06 21.36
N TYR A 246 23.70 -3.98 20.44
CA TYR A 246 22.66 -4.71 19.73
C TYR A 246 21.78 -5.56 20.67
N ARG A 247 22.33 -6.03 21.81
CA ARG A 247 21.56 -6.78 22.82
C ARG A 247 20.54 -5.91 23.55
N ARG A 248 20.81 -4.62 23.69
CA ARG A 248 19.87 -3.67 24.32
C ARG A 248 18.75 -3.28 23.37
N GLY A 249 19.02 -3.21 22.06
CA GLY A 249 18.01 -2.95 21.02
C GLY A 249 16.95 -4.07 20.93
N LEU A 250 17.35 -5.32 21.10
CA LEU A 250 16.43 -6.48 21.06
C LEU A 250 15.46 -6.54 22.24
N GLY A 251 15.76 -5.87 23.34
CA GLY A 251 14.90 -5.81 24.53
C GLY A 251 13.90 -4.66 24.55
N ARG A 252 13.89 -3.78 23.53
CA ARG A 252 12.95 -2.66 23.46
C ARG A 252 11.68 -3.07 22.73
N PRO A 253 10.49 -2.99 23.38
CA PRO A 253 9.22 -3.41 22.78
C PRO A 253 8.73 -2.54 21.62
N ALA A 254 9.53 -1.57 21.17
CA ALA A 254 9.18 -0.59 20.12
C ALA A 254 9.99 -0.72 18.82
N LEU A 255 10.77 -1.78 18.64
CA LEU A 255 11.46 -1.97 17.36
C LEU A 255 10.46 -2.46 16.30
N PRO A 256 10.29 -1.75 15.17
CA PRO A 256 9.43 -2.24 14.11
C PRO A 256 9.97 -3.56 13.57
N LEU A 257 9.07 -4.45 13.17
CA LEU A 257 9.38 -5.80 12.66
C LEU A 257 10.49 -5.81 11.58
N ARG A 258 10.64 -4.71 10.86
CA ARG A 258 11.69 -4.50 9.84
C ARG A 258 13.09 -4.37 10.41
N ALA A 259 13.25 -3.71 11.56
CA ALA A 259 14.53 -3.65 12.23
C ALA A 259 14.96 -5.07 12.67
N PHE A 260 14.00 -5.90 13.07
CA PHE A 260 14.23 -7.28 13.46
C PHE A 260 14.66 -8.17 12.28
N LEU A 261 14.03 -8.01 11.11
CA LEU A 261 14.41 -8.76 9.90
C LEU A 261 15.81 -8.39 9.38
N LEU A 262 16.16 -7.10 9.43
CA LEU A 262 17.48 -6.63 9.03
C LEU A 262 18.58 -7.04 10.04
N LEU A 263 18.24 -7.06 11.32
CA LEU A 263 19.12 -7.59 12.37
C LEU A 263 19.39 -9.09 12.21
N ALA A 264 18.36 -9.87 11.89
CA ALA A 264 18.50 -11.30 11.63
C ALA A 264 19.37 -11.58 10.39
N HIS A 265 19.26 -10.77 9.33
CA HIS A 265 20.10 -10.89 8.14
C HIS A 265 21.55 -10.45 8.36
N GLY A 266 21.77 -9.41 9.17
CA GLY A 266 23.11 -8.92 9.50
C GLY A 266 23.88 -9.82 10.48
N ALA A 267 23.16 -10.57 11.32
CA ALA A 267 23.74 -11.50 12.27
C ALA A 267 24.08 -12.87 11.68
N TYR A 268 23.52 -13.21 10.54
CA TYR A 268 23.84 -14.44 9.83
C TYR A 268 25.13 -14.24 9.02
N ARG A 269 26.28 -14.32 9.71
CA ARG A 269 27.53 -14.67 9.04
C ARG A 269 27.48 -16.18 8.80
N PRO A 270 27.50 -16.67 7.56
CA PRO A 270 27.70 -18.09 7.32
C PRO A 270 29.05 -18.47 7.99
N ALA A 271 29.02 -19.52 8.76
CA ALA A 271 30.25 -20.06 9.36
C ALA A 271 31.34 -20.17 8.27
N PRO A 272 32.59 -19.79 8.57
CA PRO A 272 33.64 -19.83 7.56
C PRO A 272 33.69 -21.21 6.94
N ARG A 273 33.70 -21.25 5.62
CA ARG A 273 33.71 -22.48 4.78
C ARG A 273 34.82 -23.48 5.14
N THR A 274 35.77 -23.10 5.98
CA THR A 274 36.90 -23.93 6.43
C THR A 274 36.47 -25.12 7.26
N HIS A 275 35.36 -25.09 8.00
CA HIS A 275 34.92 -26.26 8.77
C HIS A 275 34.19 -27.31 7.95
N VAL A 276 33.52 -26.95 6.87
CA VAL A 276 32.85 -27.91 6.00
C VAL A 276 33.87 -28.71 5.17
N GLY A 277 34.96 -28.05 4.77
CA GLY A 277 36.04 -28.72 4.03
C GLY A 277 36.81 -29.76 4.85
N GLN A 278 36.94 -29.56 6.17
CA GLN A 278 37.60 -30.53 7.04
C GLN A 278 36.74 -31.76 7.35
N LEU A 279 35.44 -31.61 7.47
CA LEU A 279 34.53 -32.75 7.67
C LEU A 279 34.52 -33.70 6.47
N TRP A 280 34.62 -33.16 5.24
CA TRP A 280 34.68 -33.99 4.04
C TRP A 280 36.06 -34.66 3.81
N ARG A 281 37.15 -34.08 4.32
CA ARG A 281 38.50 -34.71 4.20
C ARG A 281 38.67 -35.92 5.11
N ASN A 282 38.00 -35.97 6.24
CA ASN A 282 38.10 -37.10 7.17
C ASN A 282 37.14 -38.26 6.85
N GLY A 283 36.13 -38.03 5.99
CA GLY A 283 35.17 -39.05 5.56
C GLY A 283 35.53 -39.78 4.24
N GLY A 284 36.58 -39.35 3.54
CA GLY A 284 36.92 -39.82 2.21
C GLY A 284 38.26 -40.54 2.07
N GLN A 285 38.81 -41.14 3.10
CA GLN A 285 39.96 -42.03 2.91
C GLN A 285 39.44 -43.38 2.42
N PRO A 286 39.84 -43.83 1.24
CA PRO A 286 39.57 -45.20 0.84
C PRO A 286 40.40 -46.11 1.77
N LEU A 287 39.73 -47.03 2.40
CA LEU A 287 40.39 -48.15 3.07
C LEU A 287 41.19 -48.93 2.01
N SER A 288 42.50 -48.70 1.99
CA SER A 288 43.44 -49.61 1.31
C SER A 288 43.49 -50.90 2.10
N GLY A 289 42.60 -51.79 1.77
CA GLY A 289 42.65 -53.18 2.18
C GLY A 289 43.21 -54.02 1.04
N SER A 290 44.51 -54.01 0.94
CA SER A 290 45.22 -55.11 0.29
C SER A 290 45.01 -56.34 1.12
N GLN A 291 44.51 -57.41 0.50
CA GLN A 291 45.11 -58.75 0.64
C GLN A 291 44.39 -59.69 -0.27
N GLN A 292 45.22 -60.20 -1.18
CA GLN A 292 45.10 -61.49 -1.75
C GLN A 292 45.59 -62.57 -0.72
N PRO A 293 45.33 -63.85 -0.91
CA PRO A 293 45.78 -64.61 -2.08
C PRO A 293 44.67 -65.12 -2.99
#